data_8549659990a27e5262acd7118799c0d4
#
_entry.id   8549659990a27e5262acd7118799c0d4
#
_cell.length_a   1.000
_cell.length_b   1.000
_cell.length_c   1.000
_cell.angle_alpha   90.00
_cell.angle_beta   90.00
_cell.angle_gamma   90.00
#
_symmetry.space_group_name_H-M   'P 1'
#
loop_
_entity.id
_entity.type
_entity.pdbx_description
1 polymer ?
#
loop_
_entity_poly.entity_id
_entity_poly.type
_entity_poly.pdbx_seq_one_letter_code
_entity_poly.pdbx_strand_id
1 'polypeptide(L)'
;YVGIKKIEVEGTVFYFVDNADYFGGRDEVYGYDDDGERFAFFQLAVAEVIERLDFVPDILHVNDYHTALLPFLIKEKYKWIQAFSQIKTVLTIHNIEFQGYFDPNMLPDLFGMGTERYEDGTVRLADCFNWLKTGILYADRVTTVSPTYAEEIKTSEFGKGLEVILRMESGKLTGLINGIDTALYDPMTEPNLAVPFNAGDLSGKYANKKILQERLGLPVRDDVPVIGIVSRLTYQKGFNLVVDEMIHILERDVQVVLLGTGDPRFEHDFAYFGQAYPDKFSANITFNLELAQMIYAGSDLFLMPSAFEPCGLSQMMSMRYGTLPLVH
;
A
#
# COMPACT_ATOMS: atom_id res chain seq x y z
N TYR A 1 -6.29 -26.43 -12.67
CA TYR A 1 -6.43 -27.00 -11.33
C TYR A 1 -6.26 -25.93 -10.28
N VAL A 2 -7.17 -25.88 -9.29
CA VAL A 2 -7.07 -25.02 -8.11
C VAL A 2 -7.09 -25.88 -6.86
N GLY A 3 -6.05 -25.76 -6.03
CA GLY A 3 -6.01 -26.31 -4.69
C GLY A 3 -6.49 -25.26 -3.68
N ILE A 4 -7.24 -25.68 -2.67
CA ILE A 4 -7.63 -24.80 -1.56
C ILE A 4 -7.07 -25.37 -0.27
N LYS A 5 -6.24 -24.56 0.38
CA LYS A 5 -5.75 -24.85 1.73
C LYS A 5 -6.48 -23.99 2.73
N LYS A 6 -6.87 -24.56 3.86
CA LYS A 6 -7.58 -23.88 4.94
C LYS A 6 -6.76 -23.92 6.22
N ILE A 7 -6.68 -22.79 6.90
CA ILE A 7 -6.13 -22.68 8.26
C ILE A 7 -7.02 -21.75 9.08
N GLU A 8 -7.08 -21.96 10.37
CA GLU A 8 -7.74 -21.06 11.32
C GLU A 8 -6.70 -20.51 12.29
N VAL A 9 -6.66 -19.19 12.42
CA VAL A 9 -5.75 -18.47 13.31
C VAL A 9 -6.57 -17.45 14.09
N GLU A 10 -6.58 -17.54 15.42
CA GLU A 10 -7.30 -16.64 16.32
C GLU A 10 -8.78 -16.42 15.94
N GLY A 11 -9.46 -17.50 15.55
CA GLY A 11 -10.88 -17.47 15.16
C GLY A 11 -11.14 -16.95 13.75
N THR A 12 -10.11 -16.57 13.01
CA THR A 12 -10.22 -16.19 11.60
C THR A 12 -9.85 -17.36 10.70
N VAL A 13 -10.72 -17.66 9.74
CA VAL A 13 -10.49 -18.74 8.76
C VAL A 13 -9.86 -18.14 7.51
N PHE A 14 -8.68 -18.66 7.16
CA PHE A 14 -7.95 -18.31 5.95
C PHE A 14 -8.10 -19.40 4.90
N TYR A 15 -8.46 -19.03 3.68
CA TYR A 15 -8.46 -19.90 2.52
C TYR A 15 -7.38 -19.45 1.54
N PHE A 16 -6.45 -20.32 1.22
CA PHE A 16 -5.38 -20.06 0.27
C PHE A 16 -5.69 -20.74 -1.06
N VAL A 17 -5.64 -19.96 -2.13
CA VAL A 17 -5.68 -20.48 -3.49
C VAL A 17 -4.28 -21.00 -3.84
N ASP A 18 -4.14 -22.33 -3.92
CA ASP A 18 -2.87 -23.02 -4.15
C ASP A 18 -2.74 -23.42 -5.62
N ASN A 19 -1.85 -22.75 -6.32
CA ASN A 19 -1.43 -23.08 -7.67
C ASN A 19 0.03 -22.65 -7.88
N ALA A 20 0.93 -23.64 -8.00
CA ALA A 20 2.36 -23.39 -8.11
C ALA A 20 2.75 -22.74 -9.44
N ASP A 21 2.01 -22.99 -10.54
CA ASP A 21 2.31 -22.44 -11.84
C ASP A 21 2.08 -20.91 -11.88
N TYR A 22 1.04 -20.44 -11.19
CA TYR A 22 0.71 -19.02 -11.13
C TYR A 22 1.39 -18.27 -9.97
N PHE A 23 1.56 -18.91 -8.81
CA PHE A 23 1.98 -18.21 -7.58
C PHE A 23 3.27 -18.75 -6.97
N GLY A 24 3.80 -19.88 -7.45
CA GLY A 24 5.04 -20.48 -6.93
C GLY A 24 6.28 -19.81 -7.50
N GLY A 25 7.35 -19.71 -6.68
CA GLY A 25 8.69 -19.30 -7.13
C GLY A 25 8.79 -17.88 -7.66
N ARG A 26 7.95 -16.96 -7.17
CA ARG A 26 7.96 -15.55 -7.55
C ARG A 26 8.46 -14.70 -6.41
N ASP A 27 9.35 -13.77 -6.73
CA ASP A 27 9.96 -12.86 -5.75
C ASP A 27 9.01 -11.72 -5.37
N GLU A 28 8.15 -11.29 -6.32
CA GLU A 28 7.20 -10.20 -6.13
C GLU A 28 5.75 -10.68 -6.21
N VAL A 29 4.84 -9.93 -5.57
CA VAL A 29 3.41 -10.27 -5.58
C VAL A 29 2.76 -9.93 -6.92
N TYR A 30 3.21 -8.87 -7.59
CA TYR A 30 2.71 -8.36 -8.88
C TYR A 30 3.84 -7.69 -9.67
N GLY A 31 3.56 -7.28 -10.91
CA GLY A 31 4.54 -6.64 -11.79
C GLY A 31 5.11 -7.58 -12.85
N TYR A 32 4.43 -8.71 -13.09
CA TYR A 32 4.79 -9.67 -14.13
C TYR A 32 3.89 -9.54 -15.34
N ASP A 33 4.40 -9.93 -16.52
CA ASP A 33 3.66 -9.88 -17.79
C ASP A 33 2.37 -10.71 -17.74
N ASP A 34 2.33 -11.76 -16.94
CA ASP A 34 1.18 -12.66 -16.77
C ASP A 34 0.22 -12.26 -15.61
N ASP A 35 0.37 -11.08 -15.02
CA ASP A 35 -0.47 -10.64 -13.90
C ASP A 35 -1.97 -10.67 -14.25
N GLY A 36 -2.34 -10.35 -15.49
CA GLY A 36 -3.72 -10.43 -15.95
C GLY A 36 -4.28 -11.85 -15.86
N GLU A 37 -3.54 -12.84 -16.34
CA GLU A 37 -3.95 -14.24 -16.31
C GLU A 37 -3.97 -14.79 -14.87
N ARG A 38 -2.95 -14.47 -14.07
CA ARG A 38 -2.84 -14.89 -12.66
C ARG A 38 -4.00 -14.41 -11.81
N PHE A 39 -4.29 -13.11 -11.89
CA PHE A 39 -5.37 -12.52 -11.10
C PHE A 39 -6.75 -12.79 -11.67
N ALA A 40 -6.89 -13.09 -12.98
CA ALA A 40 -8.10 -13.67 -13.53
C ALA A 40 -8.36 -15.06 -12.92
N PHE A 41 -7.34 -15.92 -12.93
CA PHE A 41 -7.40 -17.25 -12.30
C PHE A 41 -7.79 -17.13 -10.80
N PHE A 42 -7.14 -16.22 -10.07
CA PHE A 42 -7.43 -16.02 -8.64
C PHE A 42 -8.90 -15.65 -8.40
N GLN A 43 -9.42 -14.68 -9.16
CA GLN A 43 -10.80 -14.21 -9.00
C GLN A 43 -11.82 -15.28 -9.37
N LEU A 44 -11.58 -16.02 -10.45
CA LEU A 44 -12.42 -17.16 -10.81
C LEU A 44 -12.38 -18.26 -9.73
N ALA A 45 -11.19 -18.55 -9.20
CA ALA A 45 -11.05 -19.52 -8.11
C ALA A 45 -11.82 -19.10 -6.86
N VAL A 46 -11.79 -17.80 -6.49
CA VAL A 46 -12.56 -17.29 -5.34
C VAL A 46 -14.07 -17.47 -5.56
N ALA A 47 -14.59 -17.13 -6.75
CA ALA A 47 -16.00 -17.32 -7.07
C ALA A 47 -16.43 -18.80 -6.99
N GLU A 48 -15.63 -19.71 -7.56
CA GLU A 48 -15.88 -21.15 -7.51
C GLU A 48 -15.80 -21.71 -6.09
N VAL A 49 -14.88 -21.18 -5.27
CA VAL A 49 -14.71 -21.61 -3.86
C VAL A 49 -15.92 -21.21 -3.04
N ILE A 50 -16.44 -20.00 -3.18
CA ILE A 50 -17.65 -19.54 -2.48
C ILE A 50 -18.83 -20.47 -2.77
N GLU A 51 -18.99 -20.89 -4.03
CA GLU A 51 -20.07 -21.81 -4.41
C GLU A 51 -19.92 -23.20 -3.76
N ARG A 52 -18.69 -23.66 -3.58
CA ARG A 52 -18.38 -25.04 -3.10
C ARG A 52 -18.19 -25.17 -1.60
N LEU A 53 -17.98 -24.04 -0.93
CA LEU A 53 -17.95 -24.03 0.53
C LEU A 53 -19.37 -23.99 1.07
N ASP A 54 -19.61 -24.70 2.19
CA ASP A 54 -20.87 -24.52 2.95
C ASP A 54 -20.90 -23.15 3.67
N PHE A 55 -20.43 -22.12 2.97
CA PHE A 55 -20.32 -20.75 3.47
C PHE A 55 -20.53 -19.76 2.35
N VAL A 56 -21.68 -19.15 2.31
CA VAL A 56 -21.99 -18.00 1.45
C VAL A 56 -21.85 -16.74 2.29
N PRO A 57 -20.90 -15.84 1.99
CA PRO A 57 -20.71 -14.64 2.79
C PRO A 57 -21.86 -13.65 2.60
N ASP A 58 -22.25 -12.92 3.64
CA ASP A 58 -23.14 -11.76 3.53
C ASP A 58 -22.46 -10.61 2.79
N ILE A 59 -21.14 -10.46 3.00
CA ILE A 59 -20.32 -9.40 2.40
C ILE A 59 -19.08 -10.02 1.76
N LEU A 60 -18.85 -9.70 0.49
CA LEU A 60 -17.62 -9.96 -0.24
C LEU A 60 -16.83 -8.64 -0.33
N HIS A 61 -15.77 -8.55 0.45
CA HIS A 61 -14.88 -7.40 0.46
C HIS A 61 -13.66 -7.66 -0.42
N VAL A 62 -13.51 -6.87 -1.48
CA VAL A 62 -12.46 -6.97 -2.47
C VAL A 62 -11.52 -5.77 -2.40
N ASN A 63 -10.24 -5.98 -2.73
CA ASN A 63 -9.20 -4.97 -2.56
C ASN A 63 -8.41 -4.80 -3.86
N ASP A 64 -8.31 -3.56 -4.35
CA ASP A 64 -7.62 -3.15 -5.56
C ASP A 64 -8.01 -3.94 -6.82
N TYR A 65 -7.33 -3.68 -7.94
CA TYR A 65 -7.65 -4.31 -9.22
C TYR A 65 -7.53 -5.84 -9.20
N HIS A 66 -6.65 -6.38 -8.36
CA HIS A 66 -6.39 -7.82 -8.25
C HIS A 66 -7.65 -8.65 -7.93
N THR A 67 -8.65 -8.02 -7.32
CA THR A 67 -9.91 -8.66 -6.92
C THR A 67 -11.15 -7.89 -7.37
N ALA A 68 -10.97 -6.76 -8.06
CA ALA A 68 -12.04 -5.83 -8.42
C ALA A 68 -13.09 -6.40 -9.38
N LEU A 69 -12.79 -7.47 -10.13
CA LEU A 69 -13.75 -8.10 -11.01
C LEU A 69 -14.75 -9.01 -10.30
N LEU A 70 -14.50 -9.42 -9.05
CA LEU A 70 -15.42 -10.32 -8.33
C LEU A 70 -16.87 -9.79 -8.28
N PRO A 71 -17.15 -8.49 -7.97
CA PRO A 71 -18.50 -7.93 -8.06
C PRO A 71 -19.13 -8.07 -9.44
N PHE A 72 -18.36 -7.90 -10.51
CA PHE A 72 -18.79 -8.08 -11.89
C PHE A 72 -19.08 -9.56 -12.19
N LEU A 73 -18.17 -10.45 -11.81
CA LEU A 73 -18.32 -11.88 -12.06
C LEU A 73 -19.55 -12.47 -11.39
N ILE A 74 -19.82 -12.14 -10.13
CA ILE A 74 -21.01 -12.65 -9.42
C ILE A 74 -22.32 -12.09 -9.99
N LYS A 75 -22.32 -10.86 -10.52
CA LYS A 75 -23.52 -10.19 -11.05
C LYS A 75 -23.78 -10.48 -12.54
N GLU A 76 -22.77 -10.78 -13.33
CA GLU A 76 -22.91 -11.01 -14.78
C GLU A 76 -22.65 -12.46 -15.18
N LYS A 77 -21.50 -13.05 -14.77
CA LYS A 77 -21.12 -14.42 -15.14
C LYS A 77 -21.90 -15.47 -14.33
N TYR A 78 -21.99 -15.27 -13.03
CA TYR A 78 -22.58 -16.24 -12.09
C TYR A 78 -23.99 -15.83 -11.60
N LYS A 79 -24.66 -14.92 -12.31
CA LYS A 79 -26.02 -14.42 -11.96
C LYS A 79 -27.08 -15.49 -11.80
N TRP A 80 -26.84 -16.67 -12.35
CA TRP A 80 -27.72 -17.85 -12.23
C TRP A 80 -27.59 -18.58 -10.90
N ILE A 81 -26.53 -18.32 -10.12
CA ILE A 81 -26.32 -18.88 -8.79
C ILE A 81 -27.14 -18.05 -7.80
N GLN A 82 -28.27 -18.60 -7.34
CA GLN A 82 -29.19 -17.87 -6.46
C GLN A 82 -28.52 -17.38 -5.17
N ALA A 83 -27.60 -18.15 -4.59
CA ALA A 83 -26.87 -17.78 -3.38
C ALA A 83 -26.09 -16.47 -3.56
N PHE A 84 -25.53 -16.21 -4.74
CA PHE A 84 -24.73 -15.01 -4.99
C PHE A 84 -25.57 -13.73 -5.03
N SER A 85 -26.85 -13.81 -5.30
CA SER A 85 -27.76 -12.64 -5.31
C SER A 85 -27.89 -11.96 -3.96
N GLN A 86 -27.56 -12.64 -2.88
CA GLN A 86 -27.64 -12.11 -1.51
C GLN A 86 -26.32 -11.44 -1.07
N ILE A 87 -25.21 -11.71 -1.76
CA ILE A 87 -23.90 -11.19 -1.40
C ILE A 87 -23.86 -9.68 -1.70
N LYS A 88 -23.53 -8.89 -0.68
CA LYS A 88 -23.18 -7.47 -0.84
C LYS A 88 -21.68 -7.32 -1.07
N THR A 89 -21.31 -6.39 -1.93
CA THR A 89 -19.92 -6.22 -2.35
C THR A 89 -19.35 -4.88 -1.91
N VAL A 90 -18.15 -4.91 -1.36
CA VAL A 90 -17.38 -3.73 -1.00
C VAL A 90 -16.05 -3.78 -1.73
N LEU A 91 -15.67 -2.72 -2.45
CA LEU A 91 -14.36 -2.56 -3.06
C LEU A 91 -13.57 -1.51 -2.29
N THR A 92 -12.36 -1.85 -1.82
CA THR A 92 -11.42 -0.86 -1.29
C THR A 92 -10.34 -0.54 -2.33
N ILE A 93 -10.16 0.75 -2.60
CA ILE A 93 -9.08 1.29 -3.43
C ILE A 93 -7.97 1.77 -2.50
N HIS A 94 -6.84 1.06 -2.47
CA HIS A 94 -5.67 1.46 -1.66
C HIS A 94 -4.79 2.46 -2.42
N ASN A 95 -4.64 2.28 -3.73
CA ASN A 95 -3.94 3.21 -4.60
C ASN A 95 -4.54 3.18 -6.02
N ILE A 96 -5.10 4.30 -6.45
CA ILE A 96 -5.78 4.42 -7.74
C ILE A 96 -4.84 4.33 -8.96
N GLU A 97 -3.54 4.42 -8.76
CA GLU A 97 -2.57 4.22 -9.86
C GLU A 97 -2.57 2.79 -10.39
N PHE A 98 -2.91 1.82 -9.54
CA PHE A 98 -2.95 0.40 -9.89
C PHE A 98 -4.35 0.00 -10.34
N GLN A 99 -4.63 0.08 -11.64
CA GLN A 99 -5.98 -0.08 -12.16
C GLN A 99 -6.24 -1.41 -12.86
N GLY A 100 -5.20 -2.14 -13.27
CA GLY A 100 -5.35 -3.35 -14.07
C GLY A 100 -5.90 -3.03 -15.48
N TYR A 101 -5.02 -2.54 -16.34
CA TYR A 101 -5.29 -2.33 -17.77
C TYR A 101 -4.92 -3.57 -18.56
N PHE A 102 -5.89 -4.28 -19.08
CA PHE A 102 -5.66 -5.55 -19.78
C PHE A 102 -6.34 -5.59 -21.14
N ASP A 103 -5.94 -6.58 -21.94
CA ASP A 103 -6.52 -6.84 -23.26
C ASP A 103 -8.01 -7.21 -23.13
N PRO A 104 -8.93 -6.59 -23.89
CA PRO A 104 -10.35 -6.93 -23.88
C PRO A 104 -10.64 -8.38 -24.28
N ASN A 105 -9.75 -9.04 -25.04
CA ASN A 105 -9.90 -10.45 -25.37
C ASN A 105 -9.84 -11.37 -24.14
N MET A 106 -9.36 -10.90 -23.00
CA MET A 106 -9.47 -11.65 -21.75
C MET A 106 -10.92 -11.96 -21.36
N LEU A 107 -11.90 -11.14 -21.76
CA LEU A 107 -13.32 -11.42 -21.50
C LEU A 107 -13.75 -12.78 -22.10
N PRO A 108 -13.60 -13.05 -23.38
CA PRO A 108 -13.91 -14.38 -23.92
C PRO A 108 -12.89 -15.44 -23.53
N ASP A 109 -11.59 -15.14 -23.55
CA ASP A 109 -10.52 -16.13 -23.43
C ASP A 109 -10.34 -16.68 -22.02
N LEU A 110 -10.40 -15.81 -21.01
CA LEU A 110 -10.19 -16.20 -19.61
C LEU A 110 -11.50 -16.33 -18.82
N PHE A 111 -12.43 -15.41 -19.05
CA PHE A 111 -13.69 -15.39 -18.31
C PHE A 111 -14.85 -16.11 -19.02
N GLY A 112 -14.70 -16.49 -20.31
CA GLY A 112 -15.76 -17.11 -21.10
C GLY A 112 -17.01 -16.23 -21.17
N MET A 113 -16.83 -14.92 -21.25
CA MET A 113 -17.90 -13.91 -21.33
C MET A 113 -17.87 -13.22 -22.69
N GLY A 114 -19.02 -12.67 -23.13
CA GLY A 114 -19.06 -11.84 -24.32
C GLY A 114 -18.40 -10.46 -24.12
N THR A 115 -18.25 -9.73 -25.24
CA THR A 115 -17.60 -8.41 -25.26
C THR A 115 -18.56 -7.24 -25.09
N GLU A 116 -19.86 -7.49 -24.89
CA GLU A 116 -20.92 -6.48 -24.89
C GLU A 116 -20.64 -5.36 -23.89
N ARG A 117 -20.12 -5.71 -22.70
CA ARG A 117 -19.77 -4.72 -21.64
C ARG A 117 -18.54 -3.90 -21.96
N TYR A 118 -17.68 -4.41 -22.82
CA TYR A 118 -16.55 -3.64 -23.37
C TYR A 118 -17.03 -2.71 -24.48
N GLU A 119 -17.86 -3.20 -25.39
CA GLU A 119 -18.39 -2.44 -26.53
C GLU A 119 -19.27 -1.27 -26.07
N ASP A 120 -20.11 -1.46 -25.06
CA ASP A 120 -20.95 -0.40 -24.49
C ASP A 120 -20.16 0.60 -23.62
N GLY A 121 -18.88 0.34 -23.39
CA GLY A 121 -17.98 1.19 -22.63
C GLY A 121 -18.01 0.97 -21.12
N THR A 122 -18.85 0.08 -20.60
CA THR A 122 -18.97 -0.16 -19.14
C THR A 122 -17.65 -0.58 -18.52
N VAL A 123 -16.94 -1.53 -19.13
CA VAL A 123 -15.67 -2.03 -18.59
C VAL A 123 -14.42 -1.48 -19.33
N ARG A 124 -14.63 -0.62 -20.35
CA ARG A 124 -13.56 -0.06 -21.16
C ARG A 124 -13.05 1.27 -20.60
N LEU A 125 -11.72 1.40 -20.48
CA LEU A 125 -11.03 2.66 -20.22
C LEU A 125 -9.72 2.67 -21.03
N ALA A 126 -9.45 3.76 -21.78
CA ALA A 126 -8.28 3.90 -22.63
C ALA A 126 -8.05 2.69 -23.57
N ASP A 127 -9.13 2.23 -24.20
CA ASP A 127 -9.18 1.06 -25.10
C ASP A 127 -8.72 -0.27 -24.47
N CYS A 128 -8.65 -0.34 -23.15
CA CYS A 128 -8.35 -1.54 -22.38
C CYS A 128 -9.58 -2.01 -21.58
N PHE A 129 -9.59 -3.29 -21.23
CA PHE A 129 -10.44 -3.82 -20.17
C PHE A 129 -9.86 -3.38 -18.81
N ASN A 130 -10.48 -2.37 -18.19
CA ASN A 130 -10.01 -1.80 -16.93
C ASN A 130 -10.74 -2.46 -15.75
N TRP A 131 -10.00 -3.18 -14.94
CA TRP A 131 -10.57 -3.97 -13.84
C TRP A 131 -11.02 -3.11 -12.66
N LEU A 132 -10.26 -2.08 -12.30
CA LEU A 132 -10.67 -1.19 -11.20
C LEU A 132 -11.93 -0.41 -11.53
N LYS A 133 -12.05 0.15 -12.75
CA LYS A 133 -13.28 0.77 -13.26
C LYS A 133 -14.46 -0.18 -13.14
N THR A 134 -14.27 -1.41 -13.60
CA THR A 134 -15.30 -2.45 -13.56
C THR A 134 -15.75 -2.69 -12.12
N GLY A 135 -14.81 -2.85 -11.20
CA GLY A 135 -15.10 -3.02 -9.78
C GLY A 135 -15.85 -1.82 -9.17
N ILE A 136 -15.44 -0.59 -9.49
CA ILE A 136 -16.13 0.62 -9.04
C ILE A 136 -17.58 0.62 -9.48
N LEU A 137 -17.87 0.28 -10.73
CA LEU A 137 -19.24 0.28 -11.26
C LEU A 137 -20.11 -0.82 -10.64
N TYR A 138 -19.55 -2.02 -10.43
CA TYR A 138 -20.30 -3.20 -9.99
C TYR A 138 -20.36 -3.40 -8.47
N ALA A 139 -19.45 -2.82 -7.68
CA ALA A 139 -19.51 -2.92 -6.23
C ALA A 139 -20.72 -2.16 -5.65
N ASP A 140 -21.32 -2.68 -4.56
CA ASP A 140 -22.43 -2.01 -3.86
C ASP A 140 -21.91 -0.83 -3.02
N ARG A 141 -20.68 -0.91 -2.53
CA ARG A 141 -19.96 0.18 -1.86
C ARG A 141 -18.50 0.21 -2.33
N VAL A 142 -17.96 1.40 -2.40
CA VAL A 142 -16.54 1.65 -2.69
C VAL A 142 -15.94 2.41 -1.52
N THR A 143 -14.80 1.96 -1.04
CA THR A 143 -14.05 2.67 -0.02
C THR A 143 -12.66 3.00 -0.52
N THR A 144 -12.06 4.02 0.09
CA THR A 144 -10.63 4.30 -0.05
C THR A 144 -10.04 4.68 1.30
N VAL A 145 -8.74 4.81 1.38
CA VAL A 145 -7.98 4.74 2.62
C VAL A 145 -7.81 6.06 3.38
N SER A 146 -8.46 7.13 2.93
CA SER A 146 -8.65 8.35 3.73
C SER A 146 -9.81 9.20 3.21
N PRO A 147 -10.44 10.04 4.06
CA PRO A 147 -11.45 11.01 3.62
C PRO A 147 -10.92 12.02 2.60
N THR A 148 -9.70 12.52 2.79
CA THR A 148 -9.05 13.44 1.86
C THR A 148 -8.82 12.77 0.51
N TYR A 149 -8.27 11.56 0.50
CA TYR A 149 -8.02 10.82 -0.72
C TYR A 149 -9.30 10.50 -1.50
N ALA A 150 -10.42 10.26 -0.80
CA ALA A 150 -11.73 10.08 -1.45
C ALA A 150 -12.19 11.33 -2.23
N GLU A 151 -11.77 12.53 -1.82
CA GLU A 151 -12.02 13.76 -2.57
C GLU A 151 -10.98 13.98 -3.69
N GLU A 152 -9.71 13.73 -3.41
CA GLU A 152 -8.61 13.87 -4.37
C GLU A 152 -8.82 13.02 -5.61
N ILE A 153 -9.13 11.74 -5.47
CA ILE A 153 -9.32 10.81 -6.62
C ILE A 153 -10.52 11.16 -7.51
N LYS A 154 -11.40 12.08 -7.09
CA LYS A 154 -12.48 12.65 -7.92
C LYS A 154 -12.01 13.82 -8.79
N THR A 155 -10.76 14.26 -8.65
CA THR A 155 -10.17 15.35 -9.44
C THR A 155 -9.37 14.83 -10.62
N SER A 156 -9.17 15.65 -11.66
CA SER A 156 -8.36 15.27 -12.83
C SER A 156 -6.88 15.10 -12.49
N GLU A 157 -6.41 15.70 -11.41
CA GLU A 157 -5.02 15.63 -10.96
C GLU A 157 -4.69 14.26 -10.37
N PHE A 158 -5.59 13.71 -9.53
CA PHE A 158 -5.34 12.48 -8.79
C PHE A 158 -6.19 11.28 -9.25
N GLY A 159 -7.23 11.49 -10.05
CA GLY A 159 -8.17 10.44 -10.46
C GLY A 159 -7.65 9.47 -11.51
N LYS A 160 -6.51 9.78 -12.16
CA LYS A 160 -5.83 8.90 -13.14
C LYS A 160 -6.76 8.36 -14.24
N GLY A 161 -7.71 9.21 -14.70
CA GLY A 161 -8.71 8.87 -15.72
C GLY A 161 -10.01 8.24 -15.17
N LEU A 162 -10.08 7.95 -13.88
CA LEU A 162 -11.28 7.44 -13.22
C LEU A 162 -12.12 8.52 -12.52
N GLU A 163 -11.67 9.77 -12.49
CA GLU A 163 -12.31 10.87 -11.78
C GLU A 163 -13.77 11.10 -12.18
N VAL A 164 -14.10 10.92 -13.47
CA VAL A 164 -15.49 11.05 -13.94
C VAL A 164 -16.36 9.94 -13.36
N ILE A 165 -15.89 8.71 -13.39
CA ILE A 165 -16.59 7.54 -12.85
C ILE A 165 -16.77 7.69 -11.33
N LEU A 166 -15.73 8.10 -10.62
CA LEU A 166 -15.77 8.29 -9.16
C LEU A 166 -16.72 9.42 -8.76
N ARG A 167 -16.84 10.49 -9.55
CA ARG A 167 -17.88 11.51 -9.32
C ARG A 167 -19.29 10.99 -9.56
N MET A 168 -19.50 10.21 -10.64
CA MET A 168 -20.79 9.59 -10.92
C MET A 168 -21.22 8.63 -9.81
N GLU A 169 -20.29 7.86 -9.28
CA GLU A 169 -20.49 6.86 -8.23
C GLU A 169 -20.23 7.40 -6.80
N SER A 170 -20.15 8.72 -6.65
CA SER A 170 -19.81 9.36 -5.36
C SER A 170 -20.74 8.98 -4.20
N GLY A 171 -21.99 8.63 -4.50
CA GLY A 171 -22.96 8.19 -3.47
C GLY A 171 -22.64 6.87 -2.78
N LYS A 172 -21.71 6.08 -3.35
CA LYS A 172 -21.22 4.83 -2.73
C LYS A 172 -19.74 4.87 -2.35
N LEU A 173 -19.03 5.97 -2.63
CA LEU A 173 -17.62 6.15 -2.26
C LEU A 173 -17.50 6.75 -0.86
N THR A 174 -16.68 6.13 -0.02
CA THR A 174 -16.37 6.61 1.35
C THR A 174 -14.89 6.49 1.63
N GLY A 175 -14.28 7.55 2.15
CA GLY A 175 -12.90 7.53 2.65
C GLY A 175 -12.86 7.07 4.11
N LEU A 176 -12.10 6.01 4.38
CA LEU A 176 -11.89 5.45 5.72
C LEU A 176 -10.39 5.39 5.99
N ILE A 177 -9.93 6.12 6.99
CA ILE A 177 -8.50 6.13 7.32
C ILE A 177 -8.07 4.74 7.83
N ASN A 178 -6.93 4.24 7.34
CA ASN A 178 -6.36 3.01 7.85
C ASN A 178 -5.89 3.19 9.30
N GLY A 179 -6.00 2.12 10.08
CA GLY A 179 -5.37 2.03 11.40
C GLY A 179 -3.90 1.60 11.32
N ILE A 180 -3.21 1.72 12.43
CA ILE A 180 -1.93 1.06 12.67
C ILE A 180 -2.09 0.03 13.78
N ASP A 181 -1.29 -1.02 13.76
CA ASP A 181 -1.22 -1.97 14.87
C ASP A 181 -0.54 -1.30 16.07
N THR A 182 -1.34 -0.89 17.05
CA THR A 182 -0.86 -0.18 18.24
C THR A 182 -0.19 -1.10 19.26
N ALA A 183 -0.27 -2.42 19.10
CA ALA A 183 0.48 -3.37 19.91
C ALA A 183 1.87 -3.63 19.31
N LEU A 184 1.95 -3.72 17.97
CA LEU A 184 3.23 -3.84 17.25
C LEU A 184 4.03 -2.53 17.30
N TYR A 185 3.37 -1.37 17.15
CA TYR A 185 3.99 -0.05 17.18
C TYR A 185 3.73 0.63 18.54
N ASP A 186 4.31 0.09 19.61
CA ASP A 186 4.20 0.65 20.96
C ASP A 186 5.59 0.89 21.57
N PRO A 187 6.01 2.16 21.76
CA PRO A 187 7.31 2.47 22.32
C PRO A 187 7.50 1.99 23.77
N MET A 188 6.45 1.52 24.44
CA MET A 188 6.56 0.92 25.76
C MET A 188 6.92 -0.57 25.75
N THR A 189 6.52 -1.28 24.70
CA THR A 189 6.64 -2.75 24.61
C THR A 189 7.46 -3.24 23.42
N GLU A 190 7.90 -2.31 22.56
CA GLU A 190 8.68 -2.62 21.36
C GLU A 190 10.03 -3.26 21.71
N PRO A 191 10.27 -4.55 21.37
CA PRO A 191 11.47 -5.26 21.79
C PRO A 191 12.76 -4.73 21.13
N ASN A 192 12.65 -4.01 20.03
CA ASN A 192 13.80 -3.44 19.30
C ASN A 192 14.25 -2.09 19.84
N LEU A 193 13.56 -1.54 20.84
CA LEU A 193 13.98 -0.32 21.53
C LEU A 193 14.78 -0.66 22.77
N ALA A 194 15.90 0.02 22.94
CA ALA A 194 16.74 -0.16 24.11
C ALA A 194 16.13 0.45 25.37
N VAL A 195 15.36 1.53 25.24
CA VAL A 195 14.72 2.22 26.36
C VAL A 195 13.26 2.51 26.01
N PRO A 196 12.29 1.96 26.75
CA PRO A 196 10.87 2.27 26.57
C PRO A 196 10.57 3.72 26.92
N PHE A 197 9.52 4.29 26.30
CA PHE A 197 9.04 5.64 26.59
C PHE A 197 7.56 5.81 26.23
N ASN A 198 6.96 6.88 26.71
CA ASN A 198 5.59 7.26 26.38
C ASN A 198 5.42 8.79 26.36
N ALA A 199 4.22 9.27 26.04
CA ALA A 199 3.93 10.70 25.96
C ALA A 199 4.11 11.47 27.28
N GLY A 200 4.06 10.80 28.42
CA GLY A 200 4.28 11.41 29.74
C GLY A 200 5.77 11.47 30.15
N ASP A 201 6.62 10.62 29.55
CA ASP A 201 8.05 10.59 29.78
C ASP A 201 8.79 10.26 28.48
N LEU A 202 9.44 11.27 27.92
CA LEU A 202 10.23 11.20 26.69
C LEU A 202 11.73 10.92 26.92
N SER A 203 12.16 10.68 28.14
CA SER A 203 13.58 10.41 28.45
C SER A 203 14.13 9.23 27.67
N GLY A 204 13.31 8.16 27.51
CA GLY A 204 13.64 7.01 26.70
C GLY A 204 13.77 7.34 25.20
N LYS A 205 12.99 8.29 24.67
CA LYS A 205 13.14 8.75 23.29
C LYS A 205 14.51 9.38 23.03
N TYR A 206 14.97 10.25 23.92
CA TYR A 206 16.31 10.85 23.83
C TYR A 206 17.42 9.81 23.95
N ALA A 207 17.23 8.77 24.78
CA ALA A 207 18.18 7.66 24.88
C ALA A 207 18.22 6.85 23.58
N ASN A 208 17.07 6.55 22.98
CA ASN A 208 17.00 5.84 21.69
C ASN A 208 17.61 6.66 20.52
N LYS A 209 17.51 8.00 20.55
CA LYS A 209 18.20 8.86 19.59
C LYS A 209 19.71 8.65 19.62
N LYS A 210 20.32 8.65 20.81
CA LYS A 210 21.76 8.40 20.98
C LYS A 210 22.15 7.02 20.44
N ILE A 211 21.38 6.00 20.78
CA ILE A 211 21.61 4.63 20.34
C ILE A 211 21.50 4.50 18.82
N LEU A 212 20.52 5.19 18.21
CA LEU A 212 20.38 5.25 16.76
C LEU A 212 21.62 5.88 16.09
N GLN A 213 22.08 7.02 16.62
CA GLN A 213 23.30 7.70 16.14
C GLN A 213 24.53 6.79 16.24
N GLU A 214 24.75 6.16 17.40
CA GLU A 214 25.87 5.22 17.62
C GLU A 214 25.81 4.03 16.67
N ARG A 215 24.65 3.38 16.55
CA ARG A 215 24.44 2.21 15.69
C ARG A 215 24.74 2.49 14.22
N LEU A 216 24.43 3.71 13.78
CA LEU A 216 24.60 4.12 12.38
C LEU A 216 25.91 4.87 12.11
N GLY A 217 26.80 4.97 13.10
CA GLY A 217 28.12 5.62 12.97
C GLY A 217 28.04 7.15 12.87
N LEU A 218 26.92 7.75 13.23
CA LEU A 218 26.79 9.20 13.30
C LEU A 218 27.37 9.74 14.61
N PRO A 219 27.92 10.96 14.63
CA PRO A 219 28.29 11.62 15.87
C PRO A 219 27.11 11.71 16.83
N VAL A 220 27.31 11.33 18.09
CA VAL A 220 26.26 11.44 19.13
C VAL A 220 26.14 12.90 19.55
N ARG A 221 25.02 13.51 19.21
CA ARG A 221 24.73 14.93 19.48
C ARG A 221 23.26 15.10 19.89
N ASP A 222 23.05 15.55 21.13
CA ASP A 222 21.70 15.78 21.66
C ASP A 222 21.04 17.04 21.06
N ASP A 223 21.86 18.02 20.70
CA ASP A 223 21.49 19.35 20.22
C ASP A 223 21.18 19.43 18.73
N VAL A 224 21.44 18.35 17.98
CA VAL A 224 21.23 18.30 16.53
C VAL A 224 19.97 17.51 16.20
N PRO A 225 19.03 18.05 15.41
CA PRO A 225 17.86 17.29 14.95
C PRO A 225 18.26 16.10 14.08
N VAL A 226 17.64 14.94 14.32
CA VAL A 226 17.70 13.75 13.46
C VAL A 226 16.44 13.69 12.61
N ILE A 227 16.60 13.69 11.31
CA ILE A 227 15.53 13.53 10.31
C ILE A 227 15.52 12.08 9.84
N GLY A 228 14.46 11.34 10.15
CA GLY A 228 14.26 9.97 9.72
C GLY A 228 13.49 9.89 8.40
N ILE A 229 13.89 8.95 7.55
CA ILE A 229 13.21 8.61 6.30
C ILE A 229 13.09 7.08 6.25
N VAL A 230 11.86 6.55 6.19
CA VAL A 230 11.58 5.12 6.02
C VAL A 230 10.54 4.98 4.92
N SER A 231 10.96 4.56 3.72
CA SER A 231 10.07 4.51 2.57
C SER A 231 10.62 3.68 1.41
N ARG A 232 9.75 3.31 0.47
CA ARG A 232 10.18 2.91 -0.87
C ARG A 232 10.71 4.14 -1.60
N LEU A 233 11.88 4.02 -2.24
CA LEU A 233 12.56 5.10 -2.93
C LEU A 233 11.97 5.26 -4.34
N THR A 234 10.87 6.01 -4.47
CA THR A 234 10.14 6.21 -5.73
C THR A 234 9.80 7.68 -5.95
N TYR A 235 9.47 8.05 -7.20
CA TYR A 235 8.99 9.39 -7.54
C TYR A 235 7.70 9.75 -6.80
N GLN A 236 6.78 8.79 -6.62
CA GLN A 236 5.56 8.98 -5.84
C GLN A 236 5.84 9.47 -4.43
N LYS A 237 6.92 9.00 -3.84
CA LYS A 237 7.35 9.38 -2.48
C LYS A 237 8.15 10.70 -2.43
N GLY A 238 8.28 11.41 -3.55
CA GLY A 238 8.89 12.72 -3.63
C GLY A 238 10.42 12.73 -3.53
N PHE A 239 11.08 11.60 -3.76
CA PHE A 239 12.54 11.50 -3.58
C PHE A 239 13.35 12.30 -4.61
N ASN A 240 12.78 12.66 -5.75
CA ASN A 240 13.39 13.65 -6.64
C ASN A 240 13.59 15.00 -5.92
N LEU A 241 12.60 15.49 -5.17
CA LEU A 241 12.72 16.73 -4.39
C LEU A 241 13.76 16.58 -3.27
N VAL A 242 13.79 15.41 -2.61
CA VAL A 242 14.74 15.16 -1.53
C VAL A 242 16.19 15.14 -2.04
N VAL A 243 16.44 14.51 -3.19
CA VAL A 243 17.78 14.49 -3.81
C VAL A 243 18.23 15.87 -4.23
N ASP A 244 17.32 16.65 -4.87
CA ASP A 244 17.62 18.00 -5.35
C ASP A 244 17.99 18.96 -4.19
N GLU A 245 17.32 18.81 -3.02
CA GLU A 245 17.52 19.66 -1.85
C GLU A 245 18.49 19.11 -0.79
N MET A 246 18.99 17.88 -0.95
CA MET A 246 19.77 17.20 0.09
C MET A 246 21.02 17.97 0.50
N ILE A 247 21.74 18.58 -0.44
CA ILE A 247 22.93 19.37 -0.13
C ILE A 247 22.56 20.56 0.78
N HIS A 248 21.48 21.27 0.47
CA HIS A 248 21.01 22.41 1.28
C HIS A 248 20.55 21.98 2.68
N ILE A 249 19.98 20.78 2.79
CA ILE A 249 19.62 20.18 4.09
C ILE A 249 20.89 19.89 4.88
N LEU A 250 21.91 19.27 4.26
CA LEU A 250 23.14 18.87 4.90
C LEU A 250 24.10 20.04 5.21
N GLU A 251 23.90 21.21 4.59
CA GLU A 251 24.56 22.45 5.01
C GLU A 251 24.09 22.94 6.39
N ARG A 252 22.88 22.51 6.81
CA ARG A 252 22.35 22.82 8.14
C ARG A 252 23.02 21.92 9.21
N ASP A 253 22.84 22.30 10.47
CA ASP A 253 23.27 21.46 11.60
C ASP A 253 22.18 20.44 11.91
N VAL A 254 22.10 19.40 11.08
CA VAL A 254 21.13 18.29 11.14
C VAL A 254 21.83 16.97 10.80
N GLN A 255 21.20 15.88 11.21
CA GLN A 255 21.56 14.54 10.76
C GLN A 255 20.35 13.91 10.05
N VAL A 256 20.61 13.13 9.00
CA VAL A 256 19.59 12.43 8.21
C VAL A 256 19.87 10.92 8.25
N VAL A 257 18.84 10.16 8.54
CA VAL A 257 18.89 8.69 8.51
C VAL A 257 17.85 8.19 7.52
N LEU A 258 18.31 7.50 6.48
CA LEU A 258 17.46 6.92 5.46
C LEU A 258 17.48 5.41 5.52
N LEU A 259 16.29 4.80 5.46
CA LEU A 259 16.07 3.36 5.29
C LEU A 259 15.06 3.14 4.16
N GLY A 260 15.46 2.38 3.15
CA GLY A 260 14.56 2.00 2.06
C GLY A 260 15.27 1.45 0.84
N THR A 261 14.47 0.89 -0.06
CA THR A 261 14.89 0.40 -1.39
C THR A 261 13.90 0.88 -2.44
N GLY A 262 14.29 0.88 -3.71
CA GLY A 262 13.37 1.24 -4.79
C GLY A 262 14.06 1.49 -6.13
N ASP A 263 13.90 2.68 -6.68
CA ASP A 263 14.54 3.05 -7.94
C ASP A 263 16.06 3.09 -7.77
N PRO A 264 16.83 2.36 -8.59
CA PRO A 264 18.29 2.32 -8.51
C PRO A 264 18.98 3.70 -8.57
N ARG A 265 18.36 4.67 -9.23
CA ARG A 265 18.87 6.04 -9.27
C ARG A 265 18.87 6.66 -7.87
N PHE A 266 17.74 6.59 -7.17
CA PHE A 266 17.65 7.13 -5.81
C PHE A 266 18.54 6.37 -4.84
N GLU A 267 18.63 5.05 -4.96
CA GLU A 267 19.55 4.24 -4.15
C GLU A 267 21.00 4.71 -4.32
N HIS A 268 21.43 4.95 -5.58
CA HIS A 268 22.76 5.46 -5.89
C HIS A 268 23.01 6.85 -5.30
N ASP A 269 22.06 7.79 -5.50
CA ASP A 269 22.20 9.17 -5.03
C ASP A 269 22.28 9.24 -3.51
N PHE A 270 21.47 8.48 -2.77
CA PHE A 270 21.52 8.43 -1.31
C PHE A 270 22.77 7.71 -0.79
N ALA A 271 23.25 6.66 -1.46
CA ALA A 271 24.52 6.04 -1.13
C ALA A 271 25.70 7.02 -1.29
N TYR A 272 25.67 7.86 -2.34
CA TYR A 272 26.64 8.94 -2.52
C TYR A 272 26.62 9.94 -1.35
N PHE A 273 25.45 10.41 -0.93
CA PHE A 273 25.35 11.32 0.22
C PHE A 273 25.87 10.71 1.51
N GLY A 274 25.63 9.41 1.75
CA GLY A 274 26.19 8.69 2.90
C GLY A 274 27.72 8.64 2.89
N GLN A 275 28.32 8.52 1.72
CA GLN A 275 29.78 8.54 1.57
C GLN A 275 30.38 9.95 1.66
N ALA A 276 29.70 10.94 1.07
CA ALA A 276 30.18 12.32 1.03
C ALA A 276 30.01 13.05 2.37
N TYR A 277 29.01 12.69 3.17
CA TYR A 277 28.67 13.34 4.45
C TYR A 277 28.52 12.33 5.59
N PRO A 278 29.53 11.50 5.91
CA PRO A 278 29.40 10.38 6.84
C PRO A 278 29.00 10.78 8.27
N ASP A 279 29.32 12.02 8.67
CA ASP A 279 28.95 12.55 9.99
C ASP A 279 27.50 13.11 10.04
N LYS A 280 26.84 13.23 8.89
CA LYS A 280 25.51 13.86 8.77
C LYS A 280 24.46 13.00 8.10
N PHE A 281 24.84 12.02 7.27
CA PHE A 281 23.91 11.22 6.50
C PHE A 281 24.22 9.73 6.61
N SER A 282 23.25 8.94 7.08
CA SER A 282 23.34 7.47 7.08
C SER A 282 22.34 6.90 6.06
N ALA A 283 22.86 6.31 4.97
CA ALA A 283 22.08 5.63 3.94
C ALA A 283 22.01 4.13 4.22
N ASN A 284 20.82 3.61 4.49
CA ASN A 284 20.58 2.19 4.69
C ASN A 284 19.68 1.66 3.56
N ILE A 285 20.31 1.21 2.45
CA ILE A 285 19.62 0.73 1.26
C ILE A 285 19.24 -0.74 1.46
N THR A 286 18.19 -0.96 2.24
CA THR A 286 17.71 -2.30 2.58
C THR A 286 16.28 -2.22 3.12
N PHE A 287 15.63 -3.40 3.24
CA PHE A 287 14.41 -3.56 4.03
C PHE A 287 14.76 -4.12 5.41
N ASN A 288 14.46 -3.38 6.48
CA ASN A 288 14.75 -3.80 7.84
C ASN A 288 13.72 -3.21 8.82
N LEU A 289 12.83 -4.06 9.34
CA LEU A 289 11.75 -3.64 10.24
C LEU A 289 12.28 -3.13 11.59
N GLU A 290 13.29 -3.81 12.16
CA GLU A 290 13.93 -3.40 13.42
C GLU A 290 14.51 -1.99 13.30
N LEU A 291 15.28 -1.74 12.24
CA LEU A 291 15.86 -0.41 12.01
C LEU A 291 14.78 0.65 11.75
N ALA A 292 13.69 0.29 11.06
CA ALA A 292 12.55 1.22 10.87
C ALA A 292 11.96 1.68 12.20
N GLN A 293 11.72 0.75 13.14
CA GLN A 293 11.21 1.06 14.47
C GLN A 293 12.18 1.93 15.27
N MET A 294 13.49 1.63 15.19
CA MET A 294 14.52 2.47 15.80
C MET A 294 14.56 3.88 15.21
N ILE A 295 14.39 4.03 13.90
CA ILE A 295 14.32 5.34 13.23
C ILE A 295 13.09 6.12 13.70
N TYR A 296 11.89 5.49 13.76
CA TYR A 296 10.71 6.14 14.32
C TYR A 296 10.93 6.60 15.77
N ALA A 297 11.59 5.80 16.59
CA ALA A 297 11.80 6.11 18.00
C ALA A 297 12.91 7.14 18.24
N GLY A 298 14.00 7.10 17.45
CA GLY A 298 15.20 7.91 17.66
C GLY A 298 15.25 9.22 16.87
N SER A 299 14.36 9.42 15.90
CA SER A 299 14.32 10.66 15.11
C SER A 299 13.50 11.75 15.79
N ASP A 300 13.81 13.00 15.52
CA ASP A 300 13.04 14.17 15.94
C ASP A 300 11.97 14.52 14.90
N LEU A 301 12.33 14.44 13.63
CA LEU A 301 11.47 14.69 12.48
C LEU A 301 11.40 13.45 11.58
N PHE A 302 10.27 13.26 10.91
CA PHE A 302 10.08 12.20 9.92
C PHE A 302 9.71 12.82 8.57
N LEU A 303 10.58 12.69 7.57
CA LEU A 303 10.40 13.32 6.26
C LEU A 303 9.63 12.40 5.32
N MET A 304 8.47 12.87 4.84
CA MET A 304 7.61 12.16 3.90
C MET A 304 7.02 13.13 2.85
N PRO A 305 7.81 13.58 1.87
CA PRO A 305 7.42 14.60 0.89
C PRO A 305 6.70 14.00 -0.32
N SER A 306 5.81 13.04 -0.08
CA SER A 306 5.11 12.32 -1.14
C SER A 306 4.34 13.26 -2.06
N ALA A 307 4.43 13.06 -3.38
CA ALA A 307 3.65 13.80 -4.36
C ALA A 307 2.14 13.55 -4.20
N PHE A 308 1.78 12.35 -3.80
CA PHE A 308 0.47 12.01 -3.27
C PHE A 308 0.59 10.84 -2.29
N GLU A 309 -0.26 10.83 -1.28
CA GLU A 309 -0.23 9.83 -0.22
C GLU A 309 -1.66 9.41 0.12
N PRO A 310 -2.10 8.22 -0.32
CA PRO A 310 -3.47 7.77 -0.08
C PRO A 310 -3.88 7.75 1.39
N CYS A 311 -2.99 7.32 2.28
CA CYS A 311 -3.26 7.24 3.72
C CYS A 311 -2.14 7.82 4.58
N GLY A 312 -0.88 7.42 4.33
CA GLY A 312 0.27 7.85 5.13
C GLY A 312 0.49 7.02 6.39
N LEU A 313 0.59 5.70 6.27
CA LEU A 313 0.85 4.82 7.42
C LEU A 313 2.13 5.19 8.16
N SER A 314 3.21 5.51 7.43
CA SER A 314 4.50 5.85 8.02
C SER A 314 4.43 7.12 8.90
N GLN A 315 3.63 8.12 8.49
CA GLN A 315 3.43 9.31 9.34
C GLN A 315 2.64 8.99 10.61
N MET A 316 1.67 8.08 10.56
CA MET A 316 0.94 7.64 11.75
C MET A 316 1.85 6.85 12.70
N MET A 317 2.69 5.96 12.13
CA MET A 317 3.72 5.24 12.90
C MET A 317 4.70 6.23 13.54
N SER A 318 5.24 7.19 12.80
CA SER A 318 6.17 8.18 13.34
C SER A 318 5.56 8.98 14.50
N MET A 319 4.31 9.43 14.36
CA MET A 319 3.57 10.12 15.44
C MET A 319 3.36 9.24 16.67
N ARG A 320 3.12 7.94 16.49
CA ARG A 320 3.00 6.99 17.60
C ARG A 320 4.26 6.93 18.47
N TYR A 321 5.44 7.14 17.85
CA TYR A 321 6.73 7.24 18.54
C TYR A 321 7.13 8.68 18.90
N GLY A 322 6.22 9.64 18.80
CA GLY A 322 6.50 11.04 19.12
C GLY A 322 7.47 11.74 18.18
N THR A 323 7.64 11.22 16.97
CA THR A 323 8.44 11.80 15.88
C THR A 323 7.53 12.61 14.99
N LEU A 324 7.83 13.90 14.78
CA LEU A 324 6.96 14.82 14.08
C LEU A 324 7.09 14.64 12.56
N PRO A 325 6.00 14.28 11.83
CA PRO A 325 6.05 14.13 10.38
C PRO A 325 6.16 15.49 9.69
N LEU A 326 7.04 15.56 8.70
CA LEU A 326 7.21 16.64 7.76
C LEU A 326 6.69 16.15 6.42
N VAL A 327 5.50 16.58 6.03
CA VAL A 327 4.75 16.10 4.87
C VAL A 327 4.56 17.22 3.83
N HIS A 328 4.26 16.82 2.59
CA HIS A 328 3.89 17.75 1.52
C HIS A 328 2.38 17.90 1.45
#